data_ea98c1edc423349bc94348c7499c515a
#
_entry.id   ea98c1edc423349bc94348c7499c515a
#
_cell.length_a   1.000
_cell.length_b   1.000
_cell.length_c   1.000
_cell.angle_alpha   90.00
_cell.angle_beta   90.00
_cell.angle_gamma   90.00
#
_symmetry.space_group_name_H-M   'P 1'
#
loop_
_entity.id
_entity.type
_entity.pdbx_description
1 polymer ?
#
loop_
_entity_poly.entity_id
_entity_poly.type
_entity_poly.pdbx_seq_one_letter_code
_entity_poly.pdbx_strand_id
1 'polypeptide(L)'
;SKCDERAASQPGAHGRMQVMPDTAQWIADEMGMTDYTPEKLNDVRTNIRLGTWYLAYLLNEYDGNEVLALAAYNAGRGHVDSWIQKYGWTKNFQEIEKIPFSETREYVRIVLLNEKHYKQLYDF
;
A
#
# COMPACT_ATOMS: atom_id res chain seq x y z
N SER A 1 15.31 -3.00 -9.05
CA SER A 1 15.46 -3.18 -8.91
C SER A 1 15.47 -3.04 -8.99
N LYS A 2 15.26 -2.95 -9.03
CA LYS A 2 15.31 -2.82 -8.74
C LYS A 2 15.23 -3.34 -8.16
N CYS A 3 15.22 -3.61 -7.58
CA CYS A 3 15.39 -3.79 -6.86
C CYS A 3 15.76 -4.00 -6.43
N ASP A 4 15.92 -4.42 -6.25
CA ASP A 4 16.56 -4.04 -5.82
C ASP A 4 16.99 -3.43 -5.50
N GLU A 5 17.35 -4.70 -5.49
CA GLU A 5 17.86 -3.46 -5.03
C GLU A 5 16.84 -2.37 -4.98
N ARG A 6 15.81 -2.64 -5.62
CA ARG A 6 14.76 -1.70 -5.67
C ARG A 6 14.00 -1.57 -4.40
N ALA A 7 13.67 -2.68 -3.75
CA ALA A 7 13.09 -2.56 -2.43
C ALA A 7 14.06 -1.80 -1.55
N ALA A 8 15.33 -2.11 -1.70
CA ALA A 8 16.36 -1.37 -0.98
C ALA A 8 16.47 0.04 -1.49
N SER A 9 16.02 0.30 -2.71
CA SER A 9 16.12 1.62 -3.29
C SER A 9 14.96 2.53 -2.93
N GLN A 10 14.09 2.08 -2.04
CA GLN A 10 13.04 2.95 -1.51
C GLN A 10 13.45 3.42 -0.12
N PRO A 11 14.18 4.54 -0.05
CA PRO A 11 14.66 5.02 1.24
C PRO A 11 13.48 5.30 2.17
N GLY A 12 13.60 4.83 3.40
CA GLY A 12 12.58 5.07 4.39
C GLY A 12 11.50 4.02 4.46
N ALA A 13 11.48 3.10 3.51
CA ALA A 13 10.51 2.01 3.54
C ALA A 13 11.23 0.72 3.90
N HIS A 14 10.79 0.07 4.96
CA HIS A 14 11.40 -1.16 5.46
C HIS A 14 10.33 -2.21 5.63
N GLY A 15 10.20 -3.09 4.66
CA GLY A 15 9.17 -4.11 4.71
C GLY A 15 7.95 -3.71 3.89
N ARG A 16 7.00 -4.62 3.84
CA ARG A 16 5.92 -4.51 2.85
C ARG A 16 4.84 -3.51 3.20
N MET A 17 4.60 -3.31 4.50
CA MET A 17 3.49 -2.46 4.93
C MET A 17 3.98 -1.15 5.51
N GLN A 18 5.22 -0.81 5.28
CA GLN A 18 5.74 0.44 5.81
C GLN A 18 5.40 1.62 4.90
N VAL A 19 5.14 2.74 5.54
CA VAL A 19 4.71 3.96 4.85
C VAL A 19 5.92 4.83 4.57
N MET A 20 5.98 5.41 3.37
CA MET A 20 7.04 6.33 3.04
C MET A 20 6.90 7.63 3.84
N PRO A 21 8.03 8.30 4.16
CA PRO A 21 7.98 9.48 5.04
C PRO A 21 7.03 10.58 4.62
N ASP A 22 6.99 10.91 3.33
CA ASP A 22 6.12 11.98 2.85
C ASP A 22 4.65 11.62 3.02
N THR A 23 4.33 10.36 2.72
CA THR A 23 2.98 9.87 2.89
C THR A 23 2.61 9.84 4.37
N ALA A 24 3.55 9.44 5.21
CA ALA A 24 3.32 9.37 6.66
C ALA A 24 2.96 10.73 7.24
N GLN A 25 3.65 11.78 6.82
CA GLN A 25 3.33 13.12 7.31
C GLN A 25 1.92 13.52 6.90
N TRP A 26 1.57 13.26 5.65
CA TRP A 26 0.22 13.55 5.17
C TRP A 26 -0.83 12.79 5.98
N ILE A 27 -0.58 11.49 6.22
CA ILE A 27 -1.51 10.67 6.99
C ILE A 27 -1.66 11.22 8.42
N ALA A 28 -0.53 11.53 9.05
CA ALA A 28 -0.57 12.06 10.41
C ALA A 28 -1.38 13.33 10.49
N ASP A 29 -1.23 14.20 9.49
CA ASP A 29 -2.01 15.43 9.43
C ASP A 29 -3.49 15.11 9.28
N GLU A 30 -3.83 14.17 8.42
CA GLU A 30 -5.22 13.78 8.20
C GLU A 30 -5.85 13.15 9.43
N MET A 31 -5.05 12.44 10.22
CA MET A 31 -5.52 11.81 11.46
C MET A 31 -5.59 12.80 12.62
N GLY A 32 -5.09 14.01 12.43
CA GLY A 32 -5.07 14.99 13.51
C GLY A 32 -4.01 14.69 14.56
N MET A 33 -2.95 13.99 14.22
CA MET A 33 -1.88 13.68 15.15
C MET A 33 -1.00 14.90 15.35
N THR A 34 -1.07 15.49 16.53
CA THR A 34 -0.31 16.71 16.82
C THR A 34 1.10 16.43 17.32
N ASP A 35 1.35 15.20 17.73
CA ASP A 35 2.64 14.81 18.31
C ASP A 35 3.49 13.99 17.34
N TYR A 36 3.12 13.94 16.08
CA TYR A 36 3.86 13.15 15.10
C TYR A 36 5.17 13.84 14.72
N THR A 37 6.24 13.05 14.64
CA THR A 37 7.53 13.48 14.08
C THR A 37 8.03 12.36 13.17
N PRO A 38 8.86 12.69 12.16
CA PRO A 38 9.37 11.65 11.25
C PRO A 38 10.08 10.50 11.94
N GLU A 39 10.74 10.79 13.07
CA GLU A 39 11.44 9.74 13.81
C GLU A 39 10.51 8.66 14.33
N LYS A 40 9.24 9.00 14.53
CA LYS A 40 8.27 8.04 15.05
C LYS A 40 7.93 6.95 14.03
N LEU A 41 8.30 7.14 12.77
CA LEU A 41 8.15 6.08 11.78
C LEU A 41 9.01 4.86 12.08
N ASN A 42 10.04 5.02 12.89
CA ASN A 42 10.87 3.89 13.32
C ASN A 42 10.18 3.05 14.39
N ASP A 43 9.10 3.55 14.96
CA ASP A 43 8.34 2.82 15.95
C ASP A 43 7.30 1.94 15.24
N VAL A 44 7.30 0.64 15.57
CA VAL A 44 6.43 -0.33 14.91
C VAL A 44 4.96 0.03 15.09
N ARG A 45 4.58 0.46 16.28
CA ARG A 45 3.17 0.80 16.54
C ARG A 45 2.72 1.97 15.69
N THR A 46 3.55 3.00 15.58
CA THR A 46 3.23 4.16 14.78
C THR A 46 3.08 3.77 13.31
N ASN A 47 4.02 2.97 12.81
CA ASN A 47 3.96 2.52 11.43
C ASN A 47 2.70 1.73 11.14
N ILE A 48 2.34 0.80 12.03
CA ILE A 48 1.14 0.00 11.86
C ILE A 48 -0.11 0.88 11.90
N ARG A 49 -0.13 1.83 12.82
CA ARG A 49 -1.28 2.72 12.96
C ARG A 49 -1.49 3.56 11.70
N LEU A 50 -0.41 4.17 11.21
CA LEU A 50 -0.50 4.98 10.00
C LEU A 50 -0.83 4.13 8.79
N GLY A 51 -0.17 2.97 8.68
CA GLY A 51 -0.41 2.08 7.54
C GLY A 51 -1.83 1.55 7.51
N THR A 52 -2.37 1.18 8.65
CA THR A 52 -3.74 0.67 8.74
C THR A 52 -4.73 1.75 8.32
N TRP A 53 -4.53 2.97 8.82
CA TRP A 53 -5.40 4.08 8.44
C TRP A 53 -5.33 4.33 6.94
N TYR A 54 -4.12 4.33 6.40
CA TYR A 54 -3.93 4.63 4.99
C TYR A 54 -4.53 3.56 4.09
N LEU A 55 -4.37 2.30 4.46
CA LEU A 55 -4.98 1.23 3.68
C LEU A 55 -6.50 1.35 3.67
N ALA A 56 -7.10 1.66 4.83
CA ALA A 56 -8.54 1.88 4.90
C ALA A 56 -8.96 3.06 4.02
N TYR A 57 -8.17 4.12 4.04
CA TYR A 57 -8.42 5.27 3.20
C TYR A 57 -8.41 4.90 1.71
N LEU A 58 -7.40 4.11 1.31
CA LEU A 58 -7.28 3.68 -0.08
C LEU A 58 -8.42 2.75 -0.48
N LEU A 59 -8.81 1.86 0.40
CA LEU A 59 -9.95 0.98 0.12
C LEU A 59 -11.19 1.81 -0.15
N ASN A 60 -11.40 2.87 0.62
CA ASN A 60 -12.53 3.74 0.37
C ASN A 60 -12.40 4.48 -0.96
N GLU A 61 -11.18 4.93 -1.30
CA GLU A 61 -10.93 5.63 -2.56
C GLU A 61 -11.21 4.77 -3.78
N TYR A 62 -10.96 3.48 -3.67
CA TYR A 62 -11.10 2.56 -4.80
C TYR A 62 -12.30 1.64 -4.64
N ASP A 63 -13.32 2.12 -3.92
CA ASP A 63 -14.62 1.44 -3.82
C ASP A 63 -14.51 0.00 -3.32
N GLY A 64 -13.60 -0.25 -2.39
CA GLY A 64 -13.43 -1.56 -1.79
C GLY A 64 -12.57 -2.52 -2.60
N ASN A 65 -11.98 -2.07 -3.69
CA ASN A 65 -11.14 -2.94 -4.51
C ASN A 65 -9.76 -3.12 -3.88
N GLU A 66 -9.52 -4.32 -3.33
CA GLU A 66 -8.27 -4.59 -2.64
C GLU A 66 -7.06 -4.55 -3.57
N VAL A 67 -7.22 -5.01 -4.80
CA VAL A 67 -6.10 -4.99 -5.76
C VAL A 67 -5.64 -3.57 -6.02
N LEU A 68 -6.59 -2.67 -6.32
CA LEU A 68 -6.25 -1.28 -6.59
C LEU A 68 -5.71 -0.58 -5.35
N ALA A 69 -6.32 -0.84 -4.19
CA ALA A 69 -5.88 -0.21 -2.94
C ALA A 69 -4.46 -0.64 -2.58
N LEU A 70 -4.16 -1.93 -2.68
CA LEU A 70 -2.82 -2.43 -2.38
C LEU A 70 -1.81 -1.94 -3.40
N ALA A 71 -2.20 -1.88 -4.68
CA ALA A 71 -1.31 -1.32 -5.69
C ALA A 71 -0.98 0.13 -5.39
N ALA A 72 -1.98 0.90 -4.97
CA ALA A 72 -1.75 2.30 -4.61
C ALA A 72 -0.91 2.43 -3.34
N TYR A 73 -1.09 1.52 -2.40
CA TYR A 73 -0.28 1.53 -1.18
C TYR A 73 1.21 1.38 -1.52
N ASN A 74 1.50 0.50 -2.46
CA ASN A 74 2.89 0.21 -2.85
C ASN A 74 3.43 1.20 -3.88
N ALA A 75 2.67 1.50 -4.92
CA ALA A 75 3.17 2.29 -6.05
C ALA A 75 2.80 3.77 -5.96
N GLY A 76 1.80 4.10 -5.17
CA GLY A 76 1.32 5.47 -5.09
C GLY A 76 0.05 5.67 -5.87
N ARG A 77 -0.82 6.55 -5.36
CA ARG A 77 -2.10 6.83 -5.99
C ARG A 77 -1.95 7.41 -7.39
N GLY A 78 -0.92 8.24 -7.57
CA GLY A 78 -0.71 8.87 -8.88
C GLY A 78 -0.53 7.85 -9.98
N HIS A 79 0.27 6.82 -9.71
CA HIS A 79 0.48 5.77 -10.70
C HIS A 79 -0.80 4.98 -10.95
N VAL A 80 -1.47 4.57 -9.89
CA VAL A 80 -2.68 3.76 -10.05
C VAL A 80 -3.76 4.53 -10.78
N ASP A 81 -3.97 5.80 -10.42
CA ASP A 81 -4.97 6.61 -11.10
C ASP A 81 -4.64 6.81 -12.56
N SER A 82 -3.36 6.94 -12.88
CA SER A 82 -2.90 7.03 -14.26
C SER A 82 -3.21 5.75 -15.02
N TRP A 83 -2.98 4.59 -14.41
CA TRP A 83 -3.27 3.30 -15.05
C TRP A 83 -4.76 3.12 -15.27
N ILE A 84 -5.57 3.50 -14.27
CA ILE A 84 -7.03 3.42 -14.42
C ILE A 84 -7.48 4.22 -15.63
N GLN A 85 -6.98 5.43 -15.78
CA GLN A 85 -7.36 6.29 -16.87
C GLN A 85 -6.82 5.78 -18.21
N LYS A 86 -5.56 5.36 -18.23
CA LYS A 86 -4.90 4.94 -19.46
C LYS A 86 -5.46 3.64 -20.01
N TYR A 87 -5.73 2.69 -19.14
CA TYR A 87 -6.14 1.34 -19.55
C TYR A 87 -7.62 1.08 -19.37
N GLY A 88 -8.36 2.05 -18.87
CA GLY A 88 -9.80 1.88 -18.71
C GLY A 88 -10.19 0.88 -17.63
N TRP A 89 -9.37 0.74 -16.60
CA TRP A 89 -9.70 -0.17 -15.52
C TRP A 89 -10.93 0.33 -14.76
N THR A 90 -11.77 -0.61 -14.35
CA THR A 90 -12.97 -0.29 -13.58
C THR A 90 -12.75 -0.61 -12.11
N LYS A 91 -13.75 -0.27 -11.28
CA LYS A 91 -13.68 -0.58 -9.87
C LYS A 91 -13.70 -2.08 -9.59
N ASN A 92 -13.94 -2.89 -10.63
CA ASN A 92 -13.94 -4.35 -10.50
C ASN A 92 -12.63 -4.98 -11.00
N PHE A 93 -11.61 -4.16 -11.21
CA PHE A 93 -10.33 -4.63 -11.73
C PHE A 93 -9.71 -5.67 -10.80
N GLN A 94 -9.35 -6.84 -11.35
CA GLN A 94 -8.75 -7.93 -10.58
C GLN A 94 -7.55 -8.56 -11.29
N GLU A 95 -7.14 -8.02 -12.44
CA GLU A 95 -6.08 -8.63 -13.25
C GLU A 95 -4.71 -8.15 -12.78
N ILE A 96 -4.23 -8.73 -11.69
CA ILE A 96 -2.96 -8.33 -11.09
C ILE A 96 -1.82 -8.36 -12.10
N GLU A 97 -1.85 -9.32 -13.02
CA GLU A 97 -0.78 -9.47 -14.01
C GLU A 97 -0.68 -8.28 -14.95
N LYS A 98 -1.70 -7.43 -15.02
CA LYS A 98 -1.68 -6.26 -15.89
C LYS A 98 -1.07 -5.03 -15.23
N ILE A 99 -0.76 -5.10 -13.95
CA ILE A 99 -0.11 -3.99 -13.25
C ILE A 99 1.26 -3.77 -13.86
N PRO A 100 1.57 -2.55 -14.34
CA PRO A 100 2.81 -2.32 -15.07
C PRO A 100 4.11 -2.52 -14.28
N PHE A 101 4.08 -2.27 -12.96
CA PHE A 101 5.30 -2.40 -12.15
C PHE A 101 5.40 -3.83 -11.60
N SER A 102 6.49 -4.52 -11.89
CA SER A 102 6.69 -5.88 -11.42
C SER A 102 6.73 -5.94 -9.89
N GLU A 103 7.35 -4.95 -9.26
CA GLU A 103 7.41 -4.90 -7.81
C GLU A 103 5.99 -4.82 -7.22
N THR A 104 5.15 -3.99 -7.81
CA THR A 104 3.78 -3.83 -7.32
C THR A 104 2.94 -5.08 -7.55
N ARG A 105 3.11 -5.72 -8.71
CA ARG A 105 2.43 -7.00 -8.97
C ARG A 105 2.76 -8.02 -7.89
N GLU A 106 4.05 -8.13 -7.59
CA GLU A 106 4.50 -9.10 -6.60
C GLU A 106 3.99 -8.75 -5.21
N TYR A 107 4.03 -7.47 -4.87
CA TYR A 107 3.53 -7.01 -3.59
C TYR A 107 2.04 -7.36 -3.40
N VAL A 108 1.23 -7.02 -4.39
CA VAL A 108 -0.21 -7.29 -4.30
C VAL A 108 -0.47 -8.77 -4.19
N ARG A 109 0.23 -9.56 -5.01
CA ARG A 109 0.05 -11.01 -5.02
C ARG A 109 0.38 -11.62 -3.66
N ILE A 110 1.50 -11.21 -3.08
CA ILE A 110 1.94 -11.78 -1.80
C ILE A 110 1.01 -11.37 -0.66
N VAL A 111 0.60 -10.10 -0.63
CA VAL A 111 -0.28 -9.65 0.44
C VAL A 111 -1.62 -10.39 0.40
N LEU A 112 -2.20 -10.52 -0.79
CA LEU A 112 -3.47 -11.23 -0.92
C LEU A 112 -3.33 -12.71 -0.60
N LEU A 113 -2.20 -13.31 -0.96
CA LEU A 113 -1.95 -14.70 -0.62
C LEU A 113 -1.83 -14.88 0.88
N ASN A 114 -1.13 -13.98 1.56
CA ASN A 114 -1.00 -14.03 3.01
C ASN A 114 -2.35 -13.84 3.70
N GLU A 115 -3.16 -12.94 3.18
CA GLU A 115 -4.50 -12.74 3.71
C GLU A 115 -5.33 -14.01 3.60
N LYS A 116 -5.26 -14.68 2.47
CA LYS A 116 -5.99 -15.92 2.25
C LYS A 116 -5.53 -17.00 3.22
N HIS A 117 -4.22 -17.13 3.41
CA HIS A 117 -3.68 -18.11 4.35
C HIS A 117 -4.12 -17.81 5.77
N TYR A 118 -4.11 -16.55 6.15
CA TYR A 118 -4.52 -16.16 7.48
C TYR A 118 -5.98 -16.54 7.72
N LYS A 119 -6.83 -16.26 6.75
CA LYS A 119 -8.25 -16.61 6.86
C LYS A 119 -8.46 -18.11 6.96
N GLN A 120 -7.68 -18.90 6.22
CA GLN A 120 -7.78 -20.35 6.30
C GLN A 120 -7.41 -20.88 7.67
N LEU A 121 -6.44 -20.25 8.33
CA LEU A 121 -6.01 -20.66 9.66
C LEU A 121 -7.06 -20.35 10.73
N TYR A 122 -7.81 -19.27 10.58
CA TYR A 122 -8.69 -18.78 11.63
C TYR A 122 -10.17 -18.81 11.25
N ASP A 123 -10.48 -19.37 10.10
CA ASP A 123 -11.86 -19.44 9.62
C ASP A 123 -12.40 -20.83 9.95
N PHE A 124 -13.28 -20.92 10.92
CA PHE A 124 -13.82 -22.20 11.36
C PHE A 124 -15.25 -22.35 10.97
#